data_22ff286271e8752f2b925f828cf30f4f
#
_entry.id   22ff286271e8752f2b925f828cf30f4f
#
_cell.length_a   1.000
_cell.length_b   1.000
_cell.length_c   1.000
_cell.angle_alpha   90.00
_cell.angle_beta   90.00
_cell.angle_gamma   90.00
#
_symmetry.space_group_name_H-M   'P 1'
#
loop_
_entity.id
_entity.type
_entity.pdbx_description
1 polymer ?
#
loop_
_entity_poly.entity_id
_entity_poly.type
_entity_poly.pdbx_seq_one_letter_code
_entity_poly.pdbx_strand_id
1 'polypeptide(L)'
;MVAYCTATQVAQFLQVDAFSGSTTPTNTVVDSFIEMSEARVDELTNHAWATSRAGTVTNERARIQLVRSNVINSRGRIQLEHYPIVDLASGTDKLNVWDGSAYTEYLANKTGTNTVTDSVNKDWWVDTERGIVYINNYATLNMMNSSPQGVDAYVTYRYATASTPNEIKLATIYFTAAMIAMNDDLNLMQEGDDSMDNAARSQRFEEMAMKVLKDGGRLDRGMAMARAVGGFGVGRTALDNVY
;
A
#
# COMPACT_ATOMS: atom_id res chain seq x y z
N MET A 1 12.80 -6.62 10.64
CA MET A 1 13.27 -5.21 10.87
C MET A 1 12.04 -4.36 11.08
N VAL A 2 11.90 -3.76 12.25
CA VAL A 2 10.76 -2.89 12.58
C VAL A 2 10.81 -1.60 11.74
N ALA A 3 9.68 -1.18 11.20
CA ALA A 3 9.60 -0.09 10.22
C ALA A 3 8.72 1.08 10.68
N TYR A 4 7.64 0.81 11.44
CA TYR A 4 6.66 1.84 11.80
C TYR A 4 6.93 2.46 13.15
N CYS A 5 7.38 1.69 14.14
CA CYS A 5 7.79 2.20 15.44
C CYS A 5 8.99 1.41 15.97
N THR A 6 9.54 1.81 17.11
CA THR A 6 10.66 1.15 17.78
C THR A 6 10.26 0.67 19.16
N ALA A 7 10.98 -0.33 19.70
CA ALA A 7 10.79 -0.79 21.08
C ALA A 7 10.92 0.33 22.12
N THR A 8 11.80 1.32 21.87
CA THR A 8 11.93 2.51 22.72
C THR A 8 10.65 3.35 22.73
N GLN A 9 9.98 3.53 21.59
CA GLN A 9 8.73 4.28 21.50
C GLN A 9 7.59 3.55 22.23
N VAL A 10 7.57 2.22 22.13
CA VAL A 10 6.62 1.39 22.88
C VAL A 10 6.85 1.50 24.39
N ALA A 11 8.12 1.43 24.84
CA ALA A 11 8.47 1.60 26.26
C ALA A 11 8.04 2.98 26.80
N GLN A 12 8.33 4.05 26.02
CA GLN A 12 7.91 5.41 26.37
C GLN A 12 6.39 5.55 26.47
N PHE A 13 5.65 4.92 25.55
CA PHE A 13 4.19 4.93 25.59
C PHE A 13 3.64 4.20 26.83
N LEU A 14 4.21 3.05 27.16
CA LEU A 14 3.83 2.25 28.34
C LEU A 14 4.33 2.84 29.66
N GLN A 15 5.19 3.86 29.62
CA GLN A 15 5.86 4.47 30.76
C GLN A 15 6.69 3.46 31.59
N VAL A 16 7.35 2.55 30.89
CA VAL A 16 8.24 1.55 31.47
C VAL A 16 9.70 1.83 31.09
N ASP A 17 10.64 1.20 31.79
CA ASP A 17 12.04 1.23 31.42
C ASP A 17 12.30 0.66 30.02
N ALA A 18 13.41 1.07 29.40
CA ALA A 18 13.75 0.57 28.07
C ALA A 18 13.92 -0.95 28.07
N PHE A 19 13.30 -1.60 27.09
CA PHE A 19 13.46 -3.05 26.89
C PHE A 19 14.90 -3.42 26.57
N SER A 20 15.39 -4.49 27.15
CA SER A 20 16.76 -5.00 27.00
C SER A 20 16.77 -6.53 26.91
N GLY A 21 17.94 -7.13 26.82
CA GLY A 21 18.06 -8.59 26.87
C GLY A 21 17.77 -9.20 28.26
N SER A 22 17.71 -8.37 29.30
CA SER A 22 17.44 -8.76 30.70
C SER A 22 16.07 -8.39 31.19
N THR A 23 15.27 -7.69 30.43
CA THR A 23 13.87 -7.37 30.76
C THR A 23 12.93 -8.48 30.36
N THR A 24 11.74 -8.51 30.96
CA THR A 24 10.62 -9.38 30.58
C THR A 24 9.44 -8.50 30.23
N PRO A 25 9.02 -8.45 28.93
CA PRO A 25 9.60 -9.13 27.77
C PRO A 25 10.98 -8.56 27.37
N THR A 26 11.79 -9.38 26.69
CA THR A 26 13.05 -8.92 26.15
C THR A 26 12.83 -8.04 24.91
N ASN A 27 13.83 -7.21 24.57
CA ASN A 27 13.77 -6.37 23.37
C ASN A 27 13.45 -7.17 22.09
N THR A 28 14.02 -8.38 21.94
CA THR A 28 13.75 -9.25 20.78
C THR A 28 12.29 -9.69 20.70
N VAL A 29 11.66 -9.98 21.83
CA VAL A 29 10.23 -10.34 21.89
C VAL A 29 9.37 -9.14 21.54
N VAL A 30 9.71 -7.95 22.05
CA VAL A 30 9.01 -6.71 21.72
C VAL A 30 9.14 -6.37 20.21
N ASP A 31 10.33 -6.54 19.63
CA ASP A 31 10.52 -6.35 18.18
C ASP A 31 9.65 -7.31 17.36
N SER A 32 9.50 -8.57 17.80
CA SER A 32 8.58 -9.53 17.17
C SER A 32 7.11 -9.09 17.26
N PHE A 33 6.69 -8.56 18.39
CA PHE A 33 5.34 -8.00 18.56
C PHE A 33 5.12 -6.77 17.67
N ILE A 34 6.14 -5.92 17.50
CA ILE A 34 6.07 -4.80 16.58
C ILE A 34 5.90 -5.31 15.14
N GLU A 35 6.69 -6.29 14.69
CA GLU A 35 6.57 -6.85 13.34
C GLU A 35 5.18 -7.46 13.08
N MET A 36 4.60 -8.15 14.06
CA MET A 36 3.23 -8.69 13.97
C MET A 36 2.19 -7.56 13.91
N SER A 37 2.37 -6.51 14.70
CA SER A 37 1.49 -5.33 14.72
C SER A 37 1.55 -4.55 13.41
N GLU A 38 2.73 -4.41 12.83
CA GLU A 38 2.94 -3.81 11.51
C GLU A 38 2.22 -4.60 10.42
N ALA A 39 2.34 -5.94 10.43
CA ALA A 39 1.65 -6.80 9.48
C ALA A 39 0.12 -6.67 9.61
N ARG A 40 -0.40 -6.58 10.84
CA ARG A 40 -1.82 -6.35 11.10
C ARG A 40 -2.30 -4.98 10.58
N VAL A 41 -1.49 -3.94 10.76
CA VAL A 41 -1.80 -2.60 10.22
C VAL A 41 -1.81 -2.61 8.70
N ASP A 42 -0.83 -3.25 8.05
CA ASP A 42 -0.78 -3.39 6.59
C ASP A 42 -2.02 -4.12 6.06
N GLU A 43 -2.43 -5.21 6.72
CA GLU A 43 -3.63 -5.97 6.36
C GLU A 43 -4.91 -5.13 6.51
N LEU A 44 -5.10 -4.45 7.66
CA LEU A 44 -6.27 -3.63 7.94
C LEU A 44 -6.40 -2.42 7.00
N THR A 45 -5.28 -1.89 6.55
CA THR A 45 -5.24 -0.72 5.67
C THR A 45 -5.06 -1.08 4.20
N ASN A 46 -4.80 -2.36 3.90
CA ASN A 46 -4.44 -2.87 2.57
C ASN A 46 -3.34 -2.04 1.92
N HIS A 47 -2.35 -1.60 2.72
CA HIS A 47 -1.28 -0.71 2.26
C HIS A 47 0.01 -0.88 3.07
N ALA A 48 1.17 -0.75 2.41
CA ALA A 48 2.48 -0.71 3.06
C ALA A 48 2.90 0.74 3.34
N TRP A 49 3.13 1.05 4.61
CA TRP A 49 3.37 2.42 5.10
C TRP A 49 4.87 2.74 5.29
N ALA A 50 5.75 1.90 4.79
CA ALA A 50 7.19 2.15 4.71
C ALA A 50 7.80 1.40 3.54
N THR A 51 8.81 1.96 2.90
CA THR A 51 9.50 1.33 1.75
C THR A 51 10.19 0.02 2.11
N SER A 52 10.61 -0.16 3.35
CA SER A 52 11.19 -1.41 3.85
C SER A 52 10.16 -2.56 3.94
N ARG A 53 8.87 -2.25 3.88
CA ARG A 53 7.76 -3.22 3.87
C ARG A 53 6.96 -3.20 2.57
N ALA A 54 7.54 -2.64 1.51
CA ALA A 54 6.85 -2.50 0.23
C ALA A 54 6.18 -3.81 -0.20
N GLY A 55 4.89 -3.75 -0.46
CA GLY A 55 4.15 -4.82 -1.09
C GLY A 55 4.51 -4.94 -2.57
N THR A 56 4.40 -6.14 -3.14
CA THR A 56 4.66 -6.38 -4.57
C THR A 56 3.41 -6.92 -5.23
N VAL A 57 3.00 -6.28 -6.31
CA VAL A 57 1.95 -6.79 -7.20
C VAL A 57 2.62 -7.39 -8.42
N THR A 58 2.28 -8.63 -8.74
CA THR A 58 2.88 -9.35 -9.85
C THR A 58 1.90 -9.52 -11.00
N ASN A 59 2.28 -9.07 -12.19
CA ASN A 59 1.51 -9.22 -13.43
C ASN A 59 0.06 -8.68 -13.32
N GLU A 60 -0.12 -7.51 -12.70
CA GLU A 60 -1.41 -6.83 -12.74
C GLU A 60 -1.85 -6.61 -14.18
N ARG A 61 -3.07 -7.03 -14.48
CA ARG A 61 -3.65 -6.87 -15.81
C ARG A 61 -4.24 -5.48 -15.96
N ALA A 62 -3.71 -4.72 -16.88
CA ALA A 62 -4.16 -3.36 -17.08
C ALA A 62 -4.67 -3.12 -18.51
N ARG A 63 -5.67 -2.26 -18.61
CA ARG A 63 -6.09 -1.66 -19.90
C ARG A 63 -5.51 -0.27 -20.00
N ILE A 64 -5.08 0.08 -21.20
CA ILE A 64 -4.53 1.39 -21.48
C ILE A 64 -5.65 2.31 -21.96
N GLN A 65 -5.93 3.32 -21.18
CA GLN A 65 -6.87 4.37 -21.53
C GLN A 65 -6.16 5.42 -22.39
N LEU A 66 -6.70 5.72 -23.57
CA LEU A 66 -6.17 6.80 -24.40
C LEU A 66 -6.60 8.14 -23.81
N VAL A 67 -5.62 8.94 -23.41
CA VAL A 67 -5.84 10.33 -23.04
C VAL A 67 -5.62 11.17 -24.31
N ARG A 68 -6.71 11.68 -24.90
CA ARG A 68 -6.65 12.56 -26.06
C ARG A 68 -6.08 13.92 -25.65
N SER A 69 -4.82 14.12 -25.96
CA SER A 69 -4.24 15.45 -26.08
C SER A 69 -4.03 15.71 -27.57
N ASN A 70 -4.58 16.80 -28.07
CA ASN A 70 -4.56 17.24 -29.47
C ASN A 70 -3.60 16.52 -30.44
N VAL A 71 -4.18 15.70 -31.26
CA VAL A 71 -3.84 15.27 -32.64
C VAL A 71 -2.48 14.61 -32.93
N ILE A 72 -1.40 14.81 -32.23
CA ILE A 72 -0.09 14.27 -32.63
C ILE A 72 0.57 13.35 -31.59
N ASN A 73 0.23 13.47 -30.33
CA ASN A 73 0.81 12.64 -29.27
C ASN A 73 -0.29 11.97 -28.44
N SER A 74 -0.80 10.85 -28.93
CA SER A 74 -1.68 10.01 -28.13
C SER A 74 -0.91 9.40 -26.95
N ARG A 75 -1.37 9.70 -25.75
CA ARG A 75 -0.82 9.14 -24.52
C ARG A 75 -1.71 8.02 -24.02
N GLY A 76 -1.11 6.89 -23.74
CA GLY A 76 -1.74 5.82 -22.99
C GLY A 76 -1.61 6.10 -21.49
N ARG A 77 -2.65 5.78 -20.73
CA ARG A 77 -2.68 5.87 -19.27
C ARG A 77 -3.06 4.53 -18.71
N ILE A 78 -2.27 4.03 -17.76
CA ILE A 78 -2.56 2.87 -16.92
C ILE A 78 -2.80 3.37 -15.50
N GLN A 79 -3.93 3.02 -14.88
CA GLN A 79 -4.16 3.22 -13.46
C GLN A 79 -3.83 1.92 -12.74
N LEU A 80 -2.89 1.96 -11.82
CA LEU A 80 -2.52 0.84 -10.96
C LEU A 80 -3.46 0.74 -9.76
N GLU A 81 -3.65 -0.48 -9.27
CA GLU A 81 -4.58 -0.78 -8.17
C GLU A 81 -4.06 -0.23 -6.83
N HIS A 82 -2.76 -0.41 -6.55
CA HIS A 82 -2.14 0.05 -5.32
C HIS A 82 -1.24 1.27 -5.58
N TYR A 83 -1.37 2.27 -4.71
CA TYR A 83 -0.53 3.49 -4.75
C TYR A 83 -0.45 4.14 -3.35
N PRO A 84 0.58 4.96 -3.04
CA PRO A 84 1.72 5.32 -3.88
C PRO A 84 2.59 4.12 -4.25
N ILE A 85 3.23 4.19 -5.39
CA ILE A 85 4.17 3.16 -5.83
C ILE A 85 5.62 3.58 -5.56
N VAL A 86 6.47 2.59 -5.35
CA VAL A 86 7.92 2.77 -5.35
C VAL A 86 8.37 2.99 -6.80
N ASP A 87 9.43 3.75 -7.00
CA ASP A 87 10.02 3.97 -8.32
C ASP A 87 10.21 2.65 -9.07
N LEU A 88 9.71 2.61 -10.31
CA LEU A 88 9.86 1.44 -11.17
C LEU A 88 11.32 1.26 -11.55
N ALA A 89 11.87 0.10 -11.27
CA ALA A 89 13.26 -0.25 -11.54
C ALA A 89 13.35 -1.49 -12.43
N SER A 90 14.06 -1.37 -13.55
CA SER A 90 14.34 -2.51 -14.43
C SER A 90 15.06 -3.62 -13.65
N GLY A 91 14.65 -4.87 -13.89
CA GLY A 91 15.16 -6.05 -13.21
C GLY A 91 14.39 -6.44 -11.95
N THR A 92 13.76 -5.48 -11.26
CA THR A 92 12.88 -5.75 -10.10
C THR A 92 11.42 -5.66 -10.50
N ASP A 93 11.06 -4.59 -11.20
CA ASP A 93 9.71 -4.32 -11.68
C ASP A 93 9.62 -4.60 -13.19
N LYS A 94 8.41 -4.73 -13.73
CA LYS A 94 8.16 -5.01 -15.15
C LYS A 94 6.99 -4.19 -15.66
N LEU A 95 7.13 -3.67 -16.86
CA LEU A 95 6.08 -2.97 -17.60
C LEU A 95 5.99 -3.58 -19.01
N ASN A 96 5.25 -4.66 -19.15
CA ASN A 96 5.03 -5.35 -20.42
C ASN A 96 3.82 -4.74 -21.12
N VAL A 97 4.04 -4.07 -22.24
CA VAL A 97 3.01 -3.38 -23.01
C VAL A 97 2.83 -4.07 -24.35
N TRP A 98 1.57 -4.28 -24.75
CA TRP A 98 1.24 -4.81 -26.07
C TRP A 98 1.56 -3.77 -27.15
N ASP A 99 2.42 -4.12 -28.09
CA ASP A 99 2.87 -3.24 -29.18
C ASP A 99 2.14 -3.45 -30.51
N GLY A 100 1.10 -4.29 -30.51
CA GLY A 100 0.36 -4.68 -31.71
C GLY A 100 0.78 -6.04 -32.28
N SER A 101 1.88 -6.61 -31.81
CA SER A 101 2.39 -7.94 -32.23
C SER A 101 2.81 -8.81 -31.04
N ALA A 102 3.41 -8.21 -30.00
CA ALA A 102 3.93 -8.89 -28.82
C ALA A 102 3.87 -7.98 -27.59
N TYR A 103 4.10 -8.57 -26.40
CA TYR A 103 4.34 -7.80 -25.18
C TYR A 103 5.80 -7.39 -25.10
N THR A 104 6.05 -6.10 -25.14
CA THR A 104 7.40 -5.52 -25.05
C THR A 104 7.64 -5.01 -23.62
N GLU A 105 8.76 -5.40 -23.01
CA GLU A 105 9.20 -4.91 -21.71
C GLU A 105 9.73 -3.47 -21.82
N TYR A 106 8.97 -2.51 -21.31
CA TYR A 106 9.28 -1.09 -21.47
C TYR A 106 10.38 -0.61 -20.52
N LEU A 107 10.47 -1.13 -19.30
CA LEU A 107 11.51 -0.69 -18.34
C LEU A 107 12.93 -1.04 -18.83
N ALA A 108 13.07 -2.16 -19.54
CA ALA A 108 14.36 -2.62 -20.04
C ALA A 108 14.69 -2.07 -21.44
N ASN A 109 13.67 -1.85 -22.28
CA ASN A 109 13.88 -1.61 -23.73
C ASN A 109 13.50 -0.20 -24.18
N LYS A 110 12.90 0.62 -23.34
CA LYS A 110 12.41 1.95 -23.66
C LYS A 110 12.92 3.00 -22.69
N THR A 111 12.99 4.24 -23.15
CA THR A 111 13.45 5.36 -22.32
C THR A 111 12.32 5.85 -21.43
N GLY A 112 12.52 5.85 -20.11
CA GLY A 112 11.48 6.29 -19.17
C GLY A 112 12.00 7.02 -17.95
N THR A 113 11.07 7.48 -17.12
CA THR A 113 11.37 8.18 -15.86
C THR A 113 10.26 7.95 -14.83
N ASN A 114 10.62 7.98 -13.56
CA ASN A 114 9.69 7.92 -12.43
C ASN A 114 9.18 9.32 -12.00
N THR A 115 9.35 10.33 -12.83
CA THR A 115 8.90 11.71 -12.53
C THR A 115 8.05 12.27 -13.67
N VAL A 116 6.93 12.89 -13.31
CA VAL A 116 6.02 13.53 -14.27
C VAL A 116 6.66 14.76 -14.92
N THR A 117 7.52 15.47 -14.18
CA THR A 117 8.16 16.72 -14.63
C THR A 117 9.22 16.50 -15.71
N ASP A 118 9.81 15.32 -15.80
CA ASP A 118 10.85 14.98 -16.80
C ASP A 118 10.32 14.03 -17.89
N SER A 119 9.06 14.21 -18.28
CA SER A 119 8.39 13.34 -19.28
C SER A 119 8.70 13.69 -20.74
N VAL A 120 9.42 14.77 -21.01
CA VAL A 120 9.76 15.21 -22.38
C VAL A 120 10.70 14.19 -23.03
N ASN A 121 10.33 13.73 -24.23
CA ASN A 121 11.09 12.73 -25.00
C ASN A 121 11.25 11.36 -24.31
N LYS A 122 10.36 11.02 -23.38
CA LYS A 122 10.31 9.70 -22.76
C LYS A 122 9.23 8.84 -23.43
N ASP A 123 9.48 7.54 -23.49
CA ASP A 123 8.50 6.55 -23.98
C ASP A 123 7.47 6.23 -22.92
N TRP A 124 7.87 6.31 -21.64
CA TRP A 124 6.99 6.14 -20.49
C TRP A 124 7.43 7.02 -19.31
N TRP A 125 6.50 7.37 -18.43
CA TRP A 125 6.75 8.02 -17.14
C TRP A 125 5.67 7.67 -16.13
N VAL A 126 5.92 7.95 -14.86
CA VAL A 126 5.05 7.54 -13.75
C VAL A 126 4.72 8.73 -12.86
N ASP A 127 3.46 8.79 -12.45
CA ASP A 127 3.00 9.56 -11.28
C ASP A 127 2.92 8.57 -10.11
N THR A 128 4.00 8.50 -9.33
CA THR A 128 4.16 7.53 -8.24
C THR A 128 3.14 7.72 -7.15
N GLU A 129 2.77 9.00 -6.85
CA GLU A 129 1.79 9.34 -5.82
C GLU A 129 0.37 8.86 -6.16
N ARG A 130 0.02 8.87 -7.45
CA ARG A 130 -1.30 8.47 -7.93
C ARG A 130 -1.34 7.07 -8.51
N GLY A 131 -0.19 6.40 -8.63
CA GLY A 131 -0.09 5.09 -9.26
C GLY A 131 -0.49 5.10 -10.73
N ILE A 132 -0.10 6.15 -11.47
CA ILE A 132 -0.46 6.27 -12.89
C ILE A 132 0.79 6.12 -13.74
N VAL A 133 0.78 5.14 -14.63
CA VAL A 133 1.81 4.97 -15.65
C VAL A 133 1.31 5.56 -16.97
N TYR A 134 2.11 6.41 -17.57
CA TYR A 134 1.84 6.99 -18.88
C TYR A 134 2.76 6.38 -19.92
N ILE A 135 2.22 6.14 -21.11
CA ILE A 135 2.95 5.60 -22.26
C ILE A 135 2.78 6.57 -23.43
N ASN A 136 3.89 7.00 -24.00
CA ASN A 136 3.90 7.90 -25.14
C ASN A 136 3.63 7.13 -26.43
N ASN A 137 2.99 7.80 -27.40
CA ASN A 137 2.71 7.27 -28.75
C ASN A 137 1.95 5.92 -28.80
N TYR A 138 1.20 5.59 -27.73
CA TYR A 138 0.50 4.30 -27.65
C TYR A 138 -0.50 4.07 -28.79
N ALA A 139 -1.21 5.09 -29.25
CA ALA A 139 -2.20 4.93 -30.32
C ALA A 139 -1.59 4.60 -31.69
N THR A 140 -0.36 5.02 -31.96
CA THR A 140 0.35 4.65 -33.20
C THR A 140 0.74 3.19 -33.25
N LEU A 141 0.94 2.58 -32.08
CA LEU A 141 1.35 1.18 -31.94
C LEU A 141 0.14 0.22 -32.00
N ASN A 142 -1.06 0.68 -31.60
CA ASN A 142 -2.19 -0.22 -31.33
C ASN A 142 -3.38 -0.07 -32.27
N MET A 143 -3.33 0.79 -33.28
CA MET A 143 -4.47 0.99 -34.17
C MET A 143 -4.83 -0.22 -35.07
N MET A 144 -3.98 -1.24 -35.14
CA MET A 144 -4.21 -2.35 -36.05
C MET A 144 -4.49 -3.71 -35.43
N ASN A 145 -4.09 -3.98 -34.20
CA ASN A 145 -4.32 -5.30 -33.59
C ASN A 145 -4.57 -5.20 -32.10
N SER A 146 -5.78 -5.50 -31.68
CA SER A 146 -6.07 -5.70 -30.25
C SER A 146 -5.30 -6.90 -29.70
N SER A 147 -4.86 -6.80 -28.46
CA SER A 147 -4.25 -7.93 -27.75
C SER A 147 -5.16 -9.17 -27.81
N PRO A 148 -4.60 -10.36 -28.12
CA PRO A 148 -5.38 -11.61 -28.18
C PRO A 148 -6.12 -11.95 -26.90
N GLN A 149 -5.67 -11.40 -25.76
CA GLN A 149 -6.24 -11.66 -24.44
C GLN A 149 -7.10 -10.50 -23.90
N GLY A 150 -7.30 -9.42 -24.69
CA GLY A 150 -8.00 -8.22 -24.23
C GLY A 150 -7.30 -7.45 -23.09
N VAL A 151 -6.01 -7.72 -22.89
CA VAL A 151 -5.15 -7.06 -21.89
C VAL A 151 -4.07 -6.27 -22.60
N ASP A 152 -3.99 -4.96 -22.36
CA ASP A 152 -3.06 -4.09 -23.05
C ASP A 152 -1.68 -4.06 -22.39
N ALA A 153 -1.63 -4.29 -21.08
CA ALA A 153 -0.37 -4.32 -20.33
C ALA A 153 -0.42 -5.28 -19.14
N TYR A 154 0.75 -5.81 -18.77
CA TYR A 154 1.01 -6.50 -17.51
C TYR A 154 2.05 -5.71 -16.73
N VAL A 155 1.71 -5.33 -15.50
CA VAL A 155 2.59 -4.51 -14.66
C VAL A 155 2.96 -5.28 -13.41
N THR A 156 4.26 -5.38 -13.13
CA THR A 156 4.79 -5.84 -11.84
C THR A 156 5.45 -4.66 -11.18
N TYR A 157 5.01 -4.31 -9.99
CA TYR A 157 5.48 -3.11 -9.30
C TYR A 157 5.41 -3.28 -7.79
N ARG A 158 6.13 -2.42 -7.09
CA ARG A 158 6.10 -2.32 -5.63
C ARG A 158 5.34 -1.08 -5.21
N TYR A 159 4.58 -1.18 -4.11
CA TYR A 159 3.85 -0.04 -3.57
C TYR A 159 4.18 0.15 -2.09
N ALA A 160 4.41 1.39 -1.68
CA ALA A 160 4.64 1.79 -0.31
C ALA A 160 4.66 3.32 -0.18
N THR A 161 4.39 3.81 1.01
CA THR A 161 4.58 5.23 1.35
C THR A 161 6.03 5.49 1.74
N ALA A 162 6.60 6.60 1.29
CA ALA A 162 8.00 6.95 1.57
C ALA A 162 8.26 7.25 3.06
N SER A 163 7.26 7.73 3.79
CA SER A 163 7.34 8.03 5.22
C SER A 163 6.11 7.54 5.96
N THR A 164 6.31 6.87 7.08
CA THR A 164 5.22 6.34 7.91
C THR A 164 4.45 7.49 8.59
N PRO A 165 3.14 7.63 8.35
CA PRO A 165 2.31 8.64 9.04
C PRO A 165 2.25 8.40 10.55
N ASN A 166 2.03 9.48 11.32
CA ASN A 166 1.97 9.38 12.79
C ASN A 166 0.82 8.50 13.29
N GLU A 167 -0.32 8.49 12.58
CA GLU A 167 -1.46 7.64 12.90
C GLU A 167 -1.11 6.16 12.79
N ILE A 168 -0.33 5.80 11.78
CA ILE A 168 0.15 4.42 11.58
C ILE A 168 1.13 4.02 12.68
N LYS A 169 2.07 4.91 13.02
CA LYS A 169 2.99 4.70 14.15
C LYS A 169 2.23 4.47 15.45
N LEU A 170 1.25 5.33 15.75
CA LEU A 170 0.46 5.26 16.96
C LEU A 170 -0.40 3.99 17.01
N ALA A 171 -1.04 3.61 15.90
CA ALA A 171 -1.80 2.38 15.83
C ALA A 171 -0.91 1.14 16.05
N THR A 172 0.29 1.12 15.45
CA THR A 172 1.26 0.03 15.67
C THR A 172 1.68 -0.05 17.13
N ILE A 173 1.95 1.09 17.79
CA ILE A 173 2.28 1.13 19.23
C ILE A 173 1.13 0.55 20.05
N TYR A 174 -0.11 0.91 19.77
CA TYR A 174 -1.27 0.37 20.50
C TYR A 174 -1.43 -1.13 20.29
N PHE A 175 -1.32 -1.65 19.06
CA PHE A 175 -1.38 -3.10 18.84
C PHE A 175 -0.23 -3.84 19.53
N THR A 176 0.98 -3.27 19.53
CA THR A 176 2.12 -3.83 20.25
C THR A 176 1.88 -3.83 21.76
N ALA A 177 1.35 -2.73 22.31
CA ALA A 177 0.98 -2.64 23.71
C ALA A 177 -0.12 -3.66 24.11
N ALA A 178 -1.07 -3.91 23.20
CA ALA A 178 -2.09 -4.95 23.40
C ALA A 178 -1.47 -6.35 23.49
N MET A 179 -0.51 -6.68 22.62
CA MET A 179 0.21 -7.97 22.68
C MET A 179 1.05 -8.11 23.94
N ILE A 180 1.72 -7.04 24.35
CA ILE A 180 2.48 -7.03 25.61
C ILE A 180 1.55 -7.24 26.81
N ALA A 181 0.37 -6.60 26.84
CA ALA A 181 -0.60 -6.75 27.92
C ALA A 181 -1.20 -8.15 28.00
N MET A 182 -1.34 -8.85 26.86
CA MET A 182 -1.79 -10.26 26.82
C MET A 182 -0.71 -11.24 27.26
N ASN A 183 0.55 -10.87 27.13
CA ASN A 183 1.66 -11.68 27.59
C ASN A 183 1.89 -11.35 29.07
N ASP A 184 1.53 -12.26 29.99
CA ASP A 184 1.61 -12.09 31.46
C ASP A 184 3.00 -11.68 32.01
N ASP A 185 3.95 -11.48 31.12
CA ASP A 185 5.34 -11.16 31.43
C ASP A 185 5.57 -9.71 31.90
N LEU A 186 4.62 -8.81 31.69
CA LEU A 186 4.68 -7.47 32.25
C LEU A 186 3.68 -7.36 33.40
N ASN A 187 4.17 -7.51 34.62
CA ASN A 187 3.49 -6.99 35.81
C ASN A 187 3.45 -5.46 35.71
N LEU A 188 2.58 -4.94 34.89
CA LEU A 188 2.17 -3.52 34.89
C LEU A 188 1.27 -3.27 36.13
N MET A 189 1.67 -3.82 37.26
CA MET A 189 1.05 -3.50 38.53
C MET A 189 1.46 -2.08 38.93
N GLN A 190 0.66 -1.12 38.57
CA GLN A 190 0.49 0.04 39.43
C GLN A 190 -0.19 -0.49 40.72
N GLU A 191 0.55 -0.46 41.83
CA GLU A 191 -0.02 -0.61 43.17
C GLU A 191 -1.11 0.45 43.32
N GLY A 192 -2.35 0.03 43.33
CA GLY A 192 -3.49 0.89 43.61
C GLY A 192 -4.74 0.43 42.85
N ASP A 193 -5.50 -0.37 43.55
CA ASP A 193 -6.93 -0.64 43.41
C ASP A 193 -7.53 -0.55 41.98
N ASP A 194 -8.10 -1.64 41.55
CA ASP A 194 -8.68 -2.00 40.26
C ASP A 194 -7.67 -2.68 39.28
N SER A 195 -7.44 -3.95 39.56
CA SER A 195 -6.83 -4.88 38.61
C SER A 195 -7.74 -5.01 37.37
N MET A 196 -7.59 -4.08 36.44
CA MET A 196 -8.11 -4.34 35.10
C MET A 196 -7.41 -5.60 34.60
N ASP A 197 -8.20 -6.64 34.33
CA ASP A 197 -7.77 -7.88 33.73
C ASP A 197 -6.89 -7.55 32.52
N ASN A 198 -5.76 -8.21 32.36
CA ASN A 198 -4.84 -8.02 31.22
C ASN A 198 -5.57 -8.15 29.86
N ALA A 199 -6.60 -8.99 29.79
CA ALA A 199 -7.48 -9.11 28.64
C ALA A 199 -8.26 -7.81 28.36
N ALA A 200 -8.81 -7.16 29.38
CA ALA A 200 -9.52 -5.89 29.21
C ALA A 200 -8.59 -4.74 28.79
N ARG A 201 -7.35 -4.73 29.29
CA ARG A 201 -6.32 -3.75 28.85
C ARG A 201 -5.94 -3.97 27.39
N SER A 202 -5.68 -5.21 27.00
CA SER A 202 -5.38 -5.58 25.63
C SER A 202 -6.50 -5.15 24.68
N GLN A 203 -7.75 -5.50 25.00
CA GLN A 203 -8.91 -5.10 24.21
C GLN A 203 -9.01 -3.57 24.08
N ARG A 204 -8.79 -2.84 25.16
CA ARG A 204 -8.81 -1.36 25.12
C ARG A 204 -7.74 -0.79 24.19
N PHE A 205 -6.52 -1.33 24.19
CA PHE A 205 -5.48 -0.91 23.28
C PHE A 205 -5.83 -1.24 21.84
N GLU A 206 -6.41 -2.41 21.56
CA GLU A 206 -6.89 -2.75 20.21
C GLU A 206 -7.99 -1.78 19.72
N GLU A 207 -8.96 -1.46 20.58
CA GLU A 207 -10.00 -0.49 20.27
C GLU A 207 -9.41 0.91 19.95
N MET A 208 -8.40 1.33 20.73
CA MET A 208 -7.70 2.60 20.48
C MET A 208 -6.94 2.56 19.16
N ALA A 209 -6.26 1.47 18.81
CA ALA A 209 -5.60 1.31 17.53
C ALA A 209 -6.60 1.42 16.35
N MET A 210 -7.70 0.67 16.45
CA MET A 210 -8.76 0.71 15.44
C MET A 210 -9.38 2.09 15.28
N LYS A 211 -9.60 2.79 16.41
CA LYS A 211 -10.10 4.16 16.40
C LYS A 211 -9.15 5.12 15.69
N VAL A 212 -7.85 5.05 16.00
CA VAL A 212 -6.83 5.90 15.35
C VAL A 212 -6.80 5.66 13.83
N LEU A 213 -6.84 4.41 13.39
CA LEU A 213 -6.89 4.08 11.97
C LEU A 213 -8.17 4.59 11.30
N LYS A 214 -9.31 4.49 11.96
CA LYS A 214 -10.59 4.98 11.47
C LYS A 214 -10.64 6.50 11.41
N ASP A 215 -10.26 7.19 12.48
CA ASP A 215 -10.28 8.65 12.57
C ASP A 215 -9.26 9.28 11.58
N GLY A 216 -8.14 8.61 11.33
CA GLY A 216 -7.19 8.97 10.29
C GLY A 216 -7.64 8.67 8.85
N GLY A 217 -8.84 8.12 8.64
CA GLY A 217 -9.38 7.75 7.33
C GLY A 217 -8.57 6.65 6.62
N ARG A 218 -7.82 5.83 7.39
CA ARG A 218 -6.94 4.80 6.82
C ARG A 218 -7.69 3.51 6.50
N LEU A 219 -8.65 3.13 7.32
CA LEU A 219 -9.53 1.98 7.05
C LEU A 219 -10.44 2.22 5.84
N ASP A 220 -10.91 3.45 5.67
CA ASP A 220 -11.77 3.80 4.54
C ASP A 220 -11.02 3.79 3.19
N ARG A 221 -9.70 4.01 3.19
CA ARG A 221 -8.89 3.89 1.97
C ARG A 221 -8.83 2.46 1.44
N GLY A 222 -8.66 1.46 2.28
CA GLY A 222 -8.72 0.05 1.88
C GLY A 222 -10.08 -0.32 1.27
N MET A 223 -11.18 0.15 1.89
CA MET A 223 -12.54 -0.07 1.36
C MET A 223 -12.84 0.74 0.10
N ALA A 224 -12.31 1.94 -0.04
CA ALA A 224 -12.47 2.76 -1.24
C ALA A 224 -11.74 2.16 -2.45
N MET A 225 -10.55 1.58 -2.24
CA MET A 225 -9.83 0.84 -3.29
C MET A 225 -10.61 -0.42 -3.72
N ALA A 226 -11.11 -1.20 -2.77
CA ALA A 226 -11.94 -2.38 -3.07
C ALA A 226 -13.23 -2.02 -3.84
N ARG A 227 -13.83 -0.85 -3.56
CA ARG A 227 -14.98 -0.35 -4.32
C ARG A 227 -14.62 0.16 -5.70
N ALA A 228 -13.46 0.80 -5.88
CA ALA A 228 -13.00 1.26 -7.19
C ALA A 228 -12.70 0.08 -8.13
N VAL A 229 -12.17 -1.02 -7.62
CA VAL A 229 -11.94 -2.26 -8.38
C VAL A 229 -13.24 -2.99 -8.68
N GLY A 230 -14.19 -3.01 -7.75
CA GLY A 230 -15.53 -3.61 -7.93
C GLY A 230 -16.47 -2.80 -8.83
N GLY A 231 -16.15 -1.54 -9.13
CA GLY A 231 -16.96 -0.63 -9.94
C GLY A 231 -16.90 -0.85 -11.46
N PHE A 232 -16.08 -1.77 -11.95
CA PHE A 232 -15.96 -2.12 -13.37
C PHE A 232 -16.78 -3.36 -13.77
N GLY A 233 -17.86 -3.63 -13.13
CA GLY A 233 -18.72 -4.72 -13.55
C GLY A 233 -20.16 -4.53 -13.12
N VAL A 234 -20.97 -4.27 -14.07
CA VAL A 234 -22.43 -4.31 -14.21
C VAL A 234 -22.97 -2.92 -14.54
N GLY A 235 -23.05 -2.68 -15.84
CA GLY A 235 -23.98 -1.72 -16.37
C GLY A 235 -25.37 -2.02 -15.83
N ARG A 236 -25.88 -1.13 -14.99
CA ARG A 236 -27.32 -1.04 -14.78
C ARG A 236 -27.91 -0.68 -16.13
N THR A 237 -28.44 -1.68 -16.80
CA THR A 237 -29.39 -1.48 -17.89
C THR A 237 -30.49 -0.59 -17.37
N ALA A 238 -30.58 0.60 -17.94
CA ALA A 238 -31.74 1.45 -17.83
C ALA A 238 -32.96 0.72 -18.49
N LEU A 239 -33.67 -0.05 -17.71
CA LEU A 239 -34.98 -0.60 -18.03
C LEU A 239 -35.80 -0.57 -16.73
N ASP A 240 -36.26 0.62 -16.36
CA ASP A 240 -37.44 0.81 -15.52
C ASP A 240 -37.88 2.27 -15.62
N ASN A 241 -38.47 2.60 -16.75
CA ASN A 241 -39.41 3.70 -16.87
C ASN A 241 -40.31 3.42 -18.07
N VAL A 242 -41.24 2.52 -17.86
CA VAL A 242 -42.53 2.50 -18.56
C VAL A 242 -43.57 2.07 -17.54
N TYR A 243 -44.21 3.03 -16.92
CA TYR A 243 -45.65 3.20 -16.66
C TYR A 243 -45.81 4.42 -15.76
#